data_0ae004640af973e7e36ebc3530406403
#
_entry.id   0ae004640af973e7e36ebc3530406403
#
_cell.length_a   1.000
_cell.length_b   1.000
_cell.length_c   1.000
_cell.angle_alpha   90.00
_cell.angle_beta   90.00
_cell.angle_gamma   90.00
#
_symmetry.space_group_name_H-M   'P 1'
#
loop_
_entity.id
_entity.type
_entity.pdbx_description
1 polymer ?
#
loop_
_entity_poly.entity_id
_entity_poly.type
_entity_poly.pdbx_seq_one_letter_code
_entity_poly.pdbx_strand_id
1 'polypeptide(L)'
;MGWLWGSDGNSTDQLDASLQDFLKKQAPTGPKPSLPAPVAKPADASPIPIHDAEPAQPAIPPQSQFQDGRYAHLWKNYTPQNMLDERGKNEQDKLRDLVDQYNDRRAGIGRIAMENCALEYMEQFECFRHPKTWLSLGTLCNAESRKFNRCYDMQSKFLKALGYLTMDARTPAEDEKIQMHADKLYQRMMQQEAEIESAEKEGRPKPAFESLLADRRAPSTVPVPSDAETDIWSQIKPESRREYEKKLAELPPEQQEFERMAVLGELKANTGIAKKVEATFVEERIARMKRRESGQATLGDTIKYWWGWG
;
A
#
# COMPACT_ATOMS: atom_id res chain seq x y z
N MET A 1 -26.84 -20.12 22.06
CA MET A 1 -27.33 -18.74 21.99
C MET A 1 -27.86 -18.49 20.58
N GLY A 2 -29.12 -18.87 20.36
CA GLY A 2 -29.82 -18.68 19.11
C GLY A 2 -31.04 -17.81 19.36
N TRP A 3 -30.91 -16.48 19.11
CA TRP A 3 -32.01 -15.57 19.46
C TRP A 3 -32.17 -14.39 18.50
N LEU A 4 -31.94 -14.56 17.22
CA LEU A 4 -32.13 -13.44 16.26
C LEU A 4 -32.71 -13.84 14.89
N TRP A 5 -33.17 -15.07 14.67
CA TRP A 5 -33.78 -15.45 13.39
C TRP A 5 -35.00 -16.31 13.65
N GLY A 6 -36.10 -15.69 13.94
CA GLY A 6 -37.38 -16.33 14.08
C GLY A 6 -38.50 -15.33 14.23
N SER A 7 -39.08 -14.96 13.10
CA SER A 7 -40.54 -14.78 13.02
C SER A 7 -40.91 -14.52 11.55
N ASP A 8 -41.55 -15.52 10.96
CA ASP A 8 -42.41 -15.40 9.77
C ASP A 8 -43.65 -14.55 10.09
N GLY A 9 -43.46 -13.33 10.49
CA GLY A 9 -44.50 -12.32 10.57
C GLY A 9 -44.45 -11.49 9.30
N ASN A 10 -45.50 -11.49 8.48
CA ASN A 10 -45.65 -10.61 7.35
C ASN A 10 -45.29 -9.17 7.78
N SER A 11 -44.14 -8.67 7.38
CA SER A 11 -43.66 -7.34 7.72
C SER A 11 -44.60 -6.20 7.24
N THR A 12 -45.61 -6.56 6.45
CA THR A 12 -46.64 -5.65 5.96
C THR A 12 -47.74 -5.36 6.98
N ASP A 13 -47.93 -6.20 8.04
CA ASP A 13 -48.99 -5.99 9.01
C ASP A 13 -48.69 -4.90 10.04
N GLN A 14 -47.46 -4.44 10.11
CA GLN A 14 -47.01 -3.34 10.98
C GLN A 14 -47.03 -1.97 10.28
N LEU A 15 -47.43 -1.91 9.02
CA LEU A 15 -47.47 -0.68 8.22
C LEU A 15 -48.83 0.02 8.35
N ASP A 16 -48.80 1.36 8.24
CA ASP A 16 -50.01 2.18 8.26
C ASP A 16 -50.98 1.78 7.13
N ALA A 17 -52.28 1.79 7.40
CA ALA A 17 -53.32 1.31 6.50
C ALA A 17 -53.24 2.00 5.09
N SER A 18 -52.88 3.27 5.03
CA SER A 18 -52.68 3.99 3.79
C SER A 18 -51.51 3.45 2.94
N LEU A 19 -50.43 3.01 3.61
CA LEU A 19 -49.25 2.45 2.97
C LEU A 19 -49.51 1.01 2.49
N GLN A 20 -50.30 0.25 3.24
CA GLN A 20 -50.72 -1.09 2.82
C GLN A 20 -51.61 -1.05 1.56
N ASP A 21 -52.50 -0.09 1.48
CA ASP A 21 -53.34 0.11 0.28
C ASP A 21 -52.53 0.58 -0.94
N PHE A 22 -51.54 1.43 -0.72
CA PHE A 22 -50.62 1.84 -1.77
C PHE A 22 -49.81 0.63 -2.29
N LEU A 23 -49.22 -0.18 -1.39
CA LEU A 23 -48.47 -1.36 -1.77
C LEU A 23 -49.31 -2.39 -2.51
N LYS A 24 -50.57 -2.58 -2.11
CA LYS A 24 -51.52 -3.48 -2.82
C LYS A 24 -51.85 -2.97 -4.22
N LYS A 25 -52.02 -1.65 -4.41
CA LYS A 25 -52.31 -1.03 -5.71
C LYS A 25 -51.10 -1.04 -6.64
N GLN A 26 -49.89 -0.93 -6.12
CA GLN A 26 -48.64 -0.89 -6.89
C GLN A 26 -47.96 -2.28 -6.99
N ALA A 27 -48.51 -3.31 -6.35
CA ALA A 27 -47.96 -4.64 -6.47
C ALA A 27 -48.01 -5.13 -7.92
N PRO A 28 -46.92 -5.61 -8.48
CA PRO A 28 -46.90 -6.15 -9.83
C PRO A 28 -47.81 -7.36 -9.94
N THR A 29 -48.79 -7.29 -10.84
CA THR A 29 -49.80 -8.36 -11.06
C THR A 29 -49.31 -9.51 -11.95
N GLY A 30 -48.03 -9.52 -12.33
CA GLY A 30 -47.43 -10.55 -13.17
C GLY A 30 -46.84 -11.73 -12.32
N PRO A 31 -46.65 -12.90 -12.96
CA PRO A 31 -45.91 -13.98 -12.32
C PRO A 31 -44.49 -13.54 -11.93
N LYS A 32 -44.04 -13.92 -10.72
CA LYS A 32 -42.67 -13.59 -10.25
C LYS A 32 -41.67 -14.07 -11.30
N PRO A 33 -40.71 -13.21 -11.72
CA PRO A 33 -39.65 -13.66 -12.61
C PRO A 33 -38.87 -14.80 -11.96
N SER A 34 -38.68 -15.89 -12.69
CA SER A 34 -37.86 -17.00 -12.23
C SER A 34 -36.42 -16.56 -12.04
N LEU A 35 -35.83 -16.91 -10.90
CA LEU A 35 -34.40 -16.70 -10.68
C LEU A 35 -33.62 -17.41 -11.79
N PRO A 36 -32.57 -16.78 -12.37
CA PRO A 36 -31.72 -17.46 -13.34
C PRO A 36 -31.14 -18.73 -12.70
N ALA A 37 -31.28 -19.85 -13.41
CA ALA A 37 -30.73 -21.11 -12.97
C ALA A 37 -29.21 -20.99 -12.80
N PRO A 38 -28.59 -21.61 -11.77
CA PRO A 38 -27.14 -21.60 -11.62
C PRO A 38 -26.53 -22.20 -12.87
N VAL A 39 -25.66 -21.43 -13.54
CA VAL A 39 -24.91 -21.89 -14.70
C VAL A 39 -24.05 -23.06 -14.27
N ALA A 40 -24.36 -24.26 -14.80
CA ALA A 40 -23.54 -25.44 -14.58
C ALA A 40 -22.11 -25.15 -15.07
N LYS A 41 -21.12 -25.42 -14.22
CA LYS A 41 -19.70 -25.33 -14.60
C LYS A 41 -19.48 -26.27 -15.79
N PRO A 42 -18.86 -25.79 -16.90
CA PRO A 42 -18.49 -26.70 -17.97
C PRO A 42 -17.49 -27.72 -17.46
N ALA A 43 -17.79 -28.99 -17.62
CA ALA A 43 -16.84 -30.08 -17.41
C ALA A 43 -15.83 -30.07 -18.56
N ASP A 44 -14.56 -30.19 -18.21
CA ASP A 44 -13.40 -30.54 -19.03
C ASP A 44 -13.47 -30.15 -20.54
N ALA A 45 -12.91 -28.99 -20.84
CA ALA A 45 -12.46 -28.66 -22.18
C ALA A 45 -10.92 -28.79 -22.24
N SER A 46 -10.45 -29.65 -23.12
CA SER A 46 -9.05 -29.90 -23.47
C SER A 46 -8.31 -28.56 -23.80
N PRO A 47 -7.00 -28.46 -23.57
CA PRO A 47 -6.25 -27.23 -23.79
C PRO A 47 -6.17 -26.91 -25.28
N ILE A 48 -6.81 -25.83 -25.68
CA ILE A 48 -6.65 -25.19 -26.99
C ILE A 48 -5.35 -24.39 -26.96
N PRO A 49 -4.50 -24.41 -28.01
CA PRO A 49 -3.24 -23.69 -28.02
C PRO A 49 -3.46 -22.18 -27.90
N ILE A 50 -2.75 -21.60 -26.95
CA ILE A 50 -2.74 -20.16 -26.67
C ILE A 50 -2.06 -19.45 -27.83
N HIS A 51 -2.85 -18.84 -28.71
CA HIS A 51 -2.38 -17.72 -29.51
C HIS A 51 -2.29 -16.50 -28.55
N ASP A 52 -1.19 -15.79 -28.63
CA ASP A 52 -0.95 -14.51 -27.94
C ASP A 52 -2.09 -13.51 -28.29
N ALA A 53 -3.18 -13.62 -27.57
CA ALA A 53 -4.22 -12.62 -27.60
C ALA A 53 -3.87 -11.56 -26.56
N GLU A 54 -3.50 -10.40 -27.04
CA GLU A 54 -3.50 -9.14 -26.29
C GLU A 54 -4.76 -9.12 -25.40
N PRO A 55 -4.65 -8.83 -24.09
CA PRO A 55 -5.80 -8.89 -23.19
C PRO A 55 -6.89 -7.98 -23.73
N ALA A 56 -7.96 -8.57 -24.22
CA ALA A 56 -9.10 -7.86 -24.75
C ALA A 56 -9.62 -6.92 -23.67
N GLN A 57 -9.50 -5.61 -23.91
CA GLN A 57 -10.03 -4.59 -23.00
C GLN A 57 -11.51 -4.90 -22.80
N PRO A 58 -12.01 -4.86 -21.56
CA PRO A 58 -13.43 -5.12 -21.34
C PRO A 58 -14.24 -4.14 -22.16
N ALA A 59 -15.15 -4.67 -22.97
CA ALA A 59 -15.96 -3.86 -23.91
C ALA A 59 -16.83 -2.81 -23.20
N ILE A 60 -16.92 -2.90 -21.86
CA ILE A 60 -17.72 -2.03 -21.00
C ILE A 60 -16.88 -1.61 -19.80
N PRO A 61 -16.74 -0.30 -19.54
CA PRO A 61 -15.98 0.16 -18.40
C PRO A 61 -16.69 -0.18 -17.07
N PRO A 62 -15.93 -0.37 -15.97
CA PRO A 62 -16.49 -0.71 -14.65
C PRO A 62 -17.43 0.36 -14.08
N GLN A 63 -17.39 1.59 -14.61
CA GLN A 63 -18.30 2.70 -14.23
C GLN A 63 -19.72 2.53 -14.78
N SER A 64 -19.92 1.61 -15.74
CA SER A 64 -21.25 1.37 -16.29
C SER A 64 -22.15 0.68 -15.27
N GLN A 65 -23.37 1.19 -15.10
CA GLN A 65 -24.40 0.53 -14.28
C GLN A 65 -24.85 -0.81 -14.88
N PHE A 66 -24.71 -0.97 -16.22
CA PHE A 66 -25.16 -2.15 -16.95
C PHE A 66 -23.96 -2.90 -17.52
N GLN A 67 -23.49 -3.90 -16.80
CA GLN A 67 -22.37 -4.74 -17.19
C GLN A 67 -22.77 -5.86 -18.17
N ASP A 68 -24.06 -5.97 -18.48
CA ASP A 68 -24.66 -6.97 -19.36
C ASP A 68 -24.43 -6.72 -20.87
N GLY A 69 -23.75 -5.67 -21.24
CA GLY A 69 -23.48 -5.32 -22.63
C GLY A 69 -24.58 -4.56 -23.37
N ARG A 70 -25.71 -4.37 -22.73
CA ARG A 70 -26.90 -3.74 -23.35
C ARG A 70 -26.63 -2.37 -23.97
N TYR A 71 -25.73 -1.62 -23.38
CA TYR A 71 -25.36 -0.26 -23.81
C TYR A 71 -23.88 -0.14 -24.22
N ALA A 72 -23.24 -1.24 -24.60
CA ALA A 72 -21.83 -1.27 -24.99
C ALA A 72 -21.49 -0.28 -26.11
N HIS A 73 -22.45 -0.03 -27.03
CA HIS A 73 -22.27 0.90 -28.13
C HIS A 73 -22.07 2.36 -27.69
N LEU A 74 -22.61 2.77 -26.54
CA LEU A 74 -22.44 4.11 -25.98
C LEU A 74 -21.02 4.32 -25.42
N TRP A 75 -20.38 3.22 -24.99
CA TRP A 75 -19.06 3.26 -24.39
C TRP A 75 -17.92 3.09 -25.41
N LYS A 76 -18.23 2.89 -26.68
CA LYS A 76 -17.23 2.63 -27.72
C LYS A 76 -16.14 3.70 -27.84
N ASN A 77 -16.48 4.96 -27.57
CA ASN A 77 -15.54 6.09 -27.62
C ASN A 77 -15.29 6.70 -26.23
N TYR A 78 -15.67 5.99 -25.18
CA TYR A 78 -15.45 6.47 -23.83
C TYR A 78 -13.99 6.42 -23.46
N THR A 79 -13.45 7.54 -23.06
CA THR A 79 -12.12 7.65 -22.48
C THR A 79 -12.31 8.02 -21.02
N PRO A 80 -11.81 7.22 -20.04
CA PRO A 80 -11.88 7.55 -18.63
C PRO A 80 -11.27 8.92 -18.35
N GLN A 81 -11.85 9.68 -17.41
CA GLN A 81 -11.42 11.04 -17.08
C GLN A 81 -9.94 11.07 -16.67
N ASN A 82 -9.48 10.09 -15.90
CA ASN A 82 -8.08 9.97 -15.51
C ASN A 82 -7.13 9.90 -16.72
N MET A 83 -7.51 9.20 -17.80
CA MET A 83 -6.69 9.14 -19.02
C MET A 83 -6.70 10.46 -19.80
N LEU A 84 -7.81 11.19 -19.76
CA LEU A 84 -7.89 12.54 -20.35
C LEU A 84 -7.01 13.52 -19.58
N ASP A 85 -7.10 13.47 -18.26
CA ASP A 85 -6.28 14.30 -17.38
C ASP A 85 -4.79 14.01 -17.56
N GLU A 86 -4.40 12.74 -17.68
CA GLU A 86 -3.01 12.36 -17.95
C GLU A 86 -2.50 12.86 -19.30
N ARG A 87 -3.35 12.84 -20.33
CA ARG A 87 -2.96 13.39 -21.66
C ARG A 87 -2.78 14.90 -21.64
N GLY A 88 -3.52 15.62 -20.78
CA GLY A 88 -3.42 17.07 -20.63
C GLY A 88 -2.26 17.55 -19.77
N LYS A 89 -1.59 16.66 -19.01
CA LYS A 89 -0.51 17.03 -18.09
C LYS A 89 0.76 17.40 -18.81
N ASN A 90 1.34 18.52 -18.39
CA ASN A 90 2.67 18.91 -18.80
C ASN A 90 3.75 18.03 -18.13
N GLU A 91 4.98 18.07 -18.66
CA GLU A 91 6.16 17.41 -18.07
C GLU A 91 6.34 17.76 -16.58
N GLN A 92 6.17 19.04 -16.24
CA GLN A 92 6.26 19.51 -14.85
C GLN A 92 5.16 18.96 -13.96
N ASP A 93 3.93 18.84 -14.48
CA ASP A 93 2.80 18.30 -13.72
C ASP A 93 2.98 16.80 -13.45
N LYS A 94 3.46 16.04 -14.44
CA LYS A 94 3.81 14.60 -14.26
C LYS A 94 4.90 14.40 -13.22
N LEU A 95 5.94 15.24 -13.24
CA LEU A 95 7.00 15.19 -12.23
C LEU A 95 6.50 15.57 -10.84
N ARG A 96 5.63 16.58 -10.75
CA ARG A 96 5.00 16.97 -9.49
C ARG A 96 4.16 15.82 -8.92
N ASP A 97 3.30 15.23 -9.73
CA ASP A 97 2.46 14.10 -9.32
C ASP A 97 3.31 12.93 -8.81
N LEU A 98 4.45 12.66 -9.45
CA LEU A 98 5.35 11.60 -9.03
C LEU A 98 5.99 11.92 -7.66
N VAL A 99 6.41 13.17 -7.45
CA VAL A 99 6.98 13.62 -6.18
C VAL A 99 5.92 13.62 -5.09
N ASP A 100 4.70 14.06 -5.39
CA ASP A 100 3.59 14.10 -4.45
C ASP A 100 3.19 12.67 -4.03
N GLN A 101 3.08 11.73 -4.98
CA GLN A 101 2.85 10.31 -4.67
C GLN A 101 3.94 9.72 -3.75
N TYR A 102 5.20 10.07 -3.96
CA TYR A 102 6.28 9.62 -3.08
C TYR A 102 6.16 10.21 -1.68
N ASN A 103 5.87 11.50 -1.59
CA ASN A 103 5.68 12.19 -0.33
C ASN A 103 4.46 11.64 0.43
N ASP A 104 3.38 11.33 -0.26
CA ASP A 104 2.18 10.71 0.32
C ASP A 104 2.48 9.32 0.88
N ARG A 105 3.26 8.50 0.17
CA ARG A 105 3.71 7.20 0.69
C ARG A 105 4.62 7.36 1.91
N ARG A 106 5.52 8.33 1.87
CA ARG A 106 6.39 8.64 3.01
C ARG A 106 5.59 9.11 4.23
N ALA A 107 4.62 10.00 4.03
CA ALA A 107 3.69 10.42 5.07
C ALA A 107 2.81 9.27 5.55
N GLY A 108 2.43 8.36 4.66
CA GLY A 108 1.68 7.14 4.94
C GLY A 108 2.36 6.25 5.97
N ILE A 109 3.68 6.09 5.91
CA ILE A 109 4.44 5.34 6.93
C ILE A 109 4.18 5.88 8.32
N GLY A 110 4.21 7.21 8.49
CA GLY A 110 3.96 7.85 9.79
C GLY A 110 2.54 7.63 10.29
N ARG A 111 1.54 7.71 9.40
CA ARG A 111 0.13 7.46 9.76
C ARG A 111 -0.08 6.01 10.20
N ILE A 112 0.41 5.05 9.43
CA ILE A 112 0.28 3.62 9.74
C ILE A 112 1.02 3.27 11.03
N ALA A 113 2.24 3.79 11.22
CA ALA A 113 2.98 3.57 12.46
C ALA A 113 2.23 4.14 13.67
N MET A 114 1.57 5.29 13.53
CA MET A 114 0.72 5.87 14.56
C MET A 114 -0.50 5.00 14.85
N GLU A 115 -1.17 4.48 13.82
CA GLU A 115 -2.33 3.59 13.94
C GLU A 115 -1.96 2.28 14.63
N ASN A 116 -0.84 1.65 14.26
CA ASN A 116 -0.36 0.42 14.88
C ASN A 116 0.07 0.63 16.34
N CYS A 117 0.51 1.84 16.71
CA CYS A 117 0.93 2.20 18.07
C CYS A 117 -0.15 2.98 18.84
N ALA A 118 -1.41 2.80 18.49
CA ALA A 118 -2.51 3.56 19.09
C ALA A 118 -2.65 3.30 20.61
N LEU A 119 -2.34 2.10 21.09
CA LEU A 119 -2.42 1.77 22.52
C LEU A 119 -1.36 2.53 23.34
N GLU A 120 -0.12 2.53 22.89
CA GLU A 120 0.99 3.25 23.53
C GLU A 120 0.76 4.76 23.46
N TYR A 121 0.19 5.25 22.35
CA TYR A 121 -0.21 6.64 22.24
C TYR A 121 -1.29 7.02 23.25
N MET A 122 -2.30 6.16 23.42
CA MET A 122 -3.36 6.39 24.41
C MET A 122 -2.82 6.38 25.84
N GLU A 123 -1.89 5.44 26.19
CA GLU A 123 -1.23 5.42 27.48
C GLU A 123 -0.45 6.72 27.74
N GLN A 124 0.28 7.22 26.75
CA GLN A 124 1.02 8.47 26.83
C GLN A 124 0.07 9.65 27.01
N PHE A 125 -0.99 9.73 26.22
CA PHE A 125 -1.99 10.79 26.27
C PHE A 125 -2.71 10.82 27.63
N GLU A 126 -3.07 9.65 28.15
CA GLU A 126 -3.73 9.52 29.45
C GLU A 126 -2.80 9.94 30.60
N CYS A 127 -1.50 9.61 30.50
CA CYS A 127 -0.50 10.08 31.46
C CYS A 127 -0.37 11.60 31.44
N PHE A 128 -0.33 12.24 30.27
CA PHE A 128 -0.29 13.70 30.17
C PHE A 128 -1.54 14.38 30.74
N ARG A 129 -2.70 13.75 30.53
CA ARG A 129 -3.97 14.29 30.99
C ARG A 129 -4.19 14.09 32.52
N HIS A 130 -3.75 12.92 32.99
CA HIS A 130 -3.95 12.48 34.38
C HIS A 130 -2.68 11.82 34.93
N PRO A 131 -1.64 12.58 35.27
CA PRO A 131 -0.41 12.01 35.79
C PRO A 131 -0.68 11.23 37.08
N LYS A 132 -0.45 9.92 37.09
CA LYS A 132 -0.76 9.01 38.21
C LYS A 132 0.17 9.20 39.40
N THR A 133 1.38 9.71 39.17
CA THR A 133 2.41 9.86 40.22
C THR A 133 3.08 11.24 40.10
N TRP A 134 3.58 11.76 41.25
CA TRP A 134 4.37 12.99 41.25
C TRP A 134 5.63 12.88 40.35
N LEU A 135 6.17 11.65 40.24
CA LEU A 135 7.32 11.38 39.37
C LEU A 135 6.94 11.56 37.90
N SER A 136 5.75 11.07 37.48
CA SER A 136 5.27 11.23 36.10
C SER A 136 5.01 12.68 35.73
N LEU A 137 4.60 13.50 36.71
CA LEU A 137 4.46 14.94 36.53
C LEU A 137 5.83 15.62 36.36
N GLY A 138 6.83 15.24 37.19
CA GLY A 138 8.17 15.81 37.12
C GLY A 138 8.98 15.38 35.90
N THR A 139 8.74 14.17 35.39
CA THR A 139 9.42 13.63 34.20
C THR A 139 8.63 13.78 32.90
N LEU A 140 7.48 14.47 32.90
CA LEU A 140 6.61 14.68 31.75
C LEU A 140 6.27 13.34 31.04
N CYS A 141 5.87 12.32 31.81
CA CYS A 141 5.49 11.00 31.29
C CYS A 141 6.57 10.36 30.37
N ASN A 142 7.83 10.52 30.75
CA ASN A 142 8.95 10.08 29.91
C ASN A 142 8.93 8.57 29.64
N ALA A 143 8.43 7.74 30.58
CA ALA A 143 8.36 6.29 30.42
C ALA A 143 7.37 5.89 29.31
N GLU A 144 6.17 6.47 29.33
CA GLU A 144 5.12 6.26 28.33
C GLU A 144 5.53 6.83 26.97
N SER A 145 6.16 8.00 26.98
CA SER A 145 6.71 8.63 25.76
C SER A 145 7.78 7.77 25.10
N ARG A 146 8.66 7.13 25.88
CA ARG A 146 9.66 6.21 25.35
C ARG A 146 9.04 4.97 24.75
N LYS A 147 7.99 4.39 25.37
CA LYS A 147 7.26 3.24 24.83
C LYS A 147 6.64 3.57 23.45
N PHE A 148 5.91 4.68 23.41
CA PHE A 148 5.30 5.13 22.15
C PHE A 148 6.35 5.41 21.07
N ASN A 149 7.39 6.19 21.39
CA ASN A 149 8.44 6.52 20.41
C ASN A 149 9.14 5.27 19.89
N ARG A 150 9.37 4.29 20.77
CA ARG A 150 9.97 3.00 20.37
C ARG A 150 9.04 2.22 19.43
N CYS A 151 7.75 2.10 19.77
CA CYS A 151 6.76 1.46 18.90
C CYS A 151 6.75 2.13 17.52
N TYR A 152 6.59 3.44 17.50
CA TYR A 152 6.53 4.24 16.27
C TYR A 152 7.80 4.09 15.40
N ASP A 153 8.98 4.14 16.02
CA ASP A 153 10.24 3.98 15.30
C ASP A 153 10.37 2.57 14.71
N MET A 154 10.07 1.53 15.48
CA MET A 154 10.15 0.15 15.02
C MET A 154 9.12 -0.17 13.93
N GLN A 155 7.86 0.27 14.09
CA GLN A 155 6.83 0.13 13.05
C GLN A 155 7.24 0.82 11.75
N SER A 156 7.77 2.04 11.84
CA SER A 156 8.28 2.78 10.68
C SER A 156 9.44 2.04 9.99
N LYS A 157 10.35 1.44 10.75
CA LYS A 157 11.47 0.65 10.21
C LYS A 157 10.99 -0.63 9.53
N PHE A 158 10.03 -1.35 10.13
CA PHE A 158 9.45 -2.54 9.51
C PHE A 158 8.73 -2.21 8.20
N LEU A 159 7.95 -1.14 8.15
CA LEU A 159 7.29 -0.69 6.92
C LEU A 159 8.30 -0.36 5.81
N LYS A 160 9.39 0.34 6.15
CA LYS A 160 10.48 0.62 5.20
C LYS A 160 11.18 -0.65 4.75
N ALA A 161 11.52 -1.56 5.67
CA ALA A 161 12.16 -2.84 5.37
C ALA A 161 11.31 -3.74 4.47
N LEU A 162 9.97 -3.73 4.67
CA LEU A 162 9.02 -4.47 3.84
C LEU A 162 8.75 -3.78 2.48
N GLY A 163 9.34 -2.61 2.24
CA GLY A 163 9.25 -1.90 0.97
C GLY A 163 7.95 -1.15 0.76
N TYR A 164 7.25 -0.74 1.82
CA TYR A 164 6.05 0.09 1.69
C TYR A 164 6.31 1.39 0.92
N LEU A 165 7.52 1.95 1.05
CA LEU A 165 7.92 3.19 0.39
C LEU A 165 8.15 3.05 -1.13
N THR A 166 8.29 1.82 -1.66
CA THR A 166 8.53 1.64 -3.10
C THR A 166 7.32 2.07 -3.94
N MET A 167 7.61 2.72 -5.07
CA MET A 167 6.60 3.28 -5.98
C MET A 167 6.07 2.24 -6.98
N ASP A 168 6.03 0.97 -6.59
CA ASP A 168 5.48 -0.11 -7.41
C ASP A 168 3.95 0.02 -7.49
N ALA A 169 3.38 -0.37 -8.64
CA ALA A 169 1.93 -0.42 -8.79
C ALA A 169 1.38 -1.57 -7.92
N ARG A 170 0.80 -1.22 -6.78
CA ARG A 170 0.21 -2.15 -5.83
C ARG A 170 -1.26 -1.81 -5.59
N THR A 171 -2.03 -2.84 -5.31
CA THR A 171 -3.42 -2.70 -4.89
C THR A 171 -3.49 -2.27 -3.42
N PRO A 172 -4.57 -1.60 -2.97
CA PRO A 172 -4.76 -1.28 -1.55
C PRO A 172 -4.69 -2.51 -0.64
N ALA A 173 -5.17 -3.67 -1.11
CA ALA A 173 -5.10 -4.93 -0.36
C ALA A 173 -3.66 -5.46 -0.18
N GLU A 174 -2.76 -5.17 -1.11
CA GLU A 174 -1.34 -5.52 -0.98
C GLU A 174 -0.64 -4.58 0.00
N ASP A 175 -0.96 -3.29 -0.02
CA ASP A 175 -0.45 -2.32 0.95
C ASP A 175 -0.93 -2.67 2.37
N GLU A 176 -2.20 -3.08 2.54
CA GLU A 176 -2.73 -3.58 3.82
C GLU A 176 -2.00 -4.82 4.33
N LYS A 177 -1.68 -5.78 3.45
CA LYS A 177 -0.88 -6.95 3.82
C LYS A 177 0.50 -6.57 4.36
N ILE A 178 1.15 -5.56 3.77
CA ILE A 178 2.44 -5.06 4.25
C ILE A 178 2.28 -4.44 5.63
N GLN A 179 1.23 -3.67 5.87
CA GLN A 179 0.92 -3.07 7.17
C GLN A 179 0.70 -4.13 8.24
N MET A 180 -0.16 -5.11 7.95
CA MET A 180 -0.42 -6.25 8.83
C MET A 180 0.84 -7.07 9.13
N HIS A 181 1.72 -7.20 8.14
CA HIS A 181 2.98 -7.92 8.31
C HIS A 181 3.95 -7.15 9.21
N ALA A 182 4.03 -5.83 9.04
CA ALA A 182 4.84 -4.97 9.92
C ALA A 182 4.40 -5.08 11.39
N ASP A 183 3.09 -5.05 11.63
CA ASP A 183 2.56 -5.22 12.98
C ASP A 183 2.88 -6.60 13.57
N LYS A 184 2.73 -7.67 12.80
CA LYS A 184 3.11 -9.02 13.24
C LYS A 184 4.59 -9.14 13.60
N LEU A 185 5.47 -8.48 12.86
CA LEU A 185 6.90 -8.45 13.17
C LEU A 185 7.16 -7.73 14.48
N TYR A 186 6.48 -6.62 14.72
CA TYR A 186 6.57 -5.89 15.98
C TYR A 186 6.10 -6.73 17.16
N GLN A 187 4.94 -7.38 17.05
CA GLN A 187 4.40 -8.26 18.09
C GLN A 187 5.35 -9.43 18.39
N ARG A 188 5.94 -10.06 17.37
CA ARG A 188 6.93 -11.13 17.53
C ARG A 188 8.18 -10.60 18.23
N MET A 189 8.68 -9.43 17.89
CA MET A 189 9.82 -8.80 18.55
C MET A 189 9.53 -8.57 20.04
N MET A 190 8.36 -8.03 20.38
CA MET A 190 7.96 -7.83 21.78
C MET A 190 7.87 -9.14 22.56
N GLN A 191 7.37 -10.20 21.93
CA GLN A 191 7.34 -11.54 22.55
C GLN A 191 8.75 -12.09 22.80
N GLN A 192 9.66 -11.99 21.83
CA GLN A 192 11.05 -12.43 21.99
C GLN A 192 11.76 -11.67 23.11
N GLU A 193 11.56 -10.35 23.19
CA GLU A 193 12.12 -9.54 24.29
C GLU A 193 11.56 -9.95 25.66
N ALA A 194 10.26 -10.20 25.76
CA ALA A 194 9.65 -10.67 27.00
C ALA A 194 10.20 -12.05 27.42
N GLU A 195 10.45 -12.95 26.47
CA GLU A 195 11.07 -14.26 26.74
C GLU A 195 12.53 -14.13 27.17
N ILE A 196 13.31 -13.23 26.56
CA ILE A 196 14.68 -12.92 26.96
C ILE A 196 14.69 -12.38 28.40
N GLU A 197 13.84 -11.42 28.70
CA GLU A 197 13.73 -10.81 30.03
C GLU A 197 13.32 -11.83 31.09
N SER A 198 12.38 -12.73 30.76
CA SER A 198 11.98 -13.81 31.68
C SER A 198 13.11 -14.80 31.93
N ALA A 199 13.86 -15.18 30.89
CA ALA A 199 15.01 -16.07 31.00
C ALA A 199 16.15 -15.45 31.86
N GLU A 200 16.39 -14.14 31.70
CA GLU A 200 17.36 -13.41 32.52
C GLU A 200 16.93 -13.36 34.00
N LYS A 201 15.67 -13.10 34.30
CA LYS A 201 15.13 -13.08 35.66
C LYS A 201 15.22 -14.45 36.35
N GLU A 202 15.06 -15.53 35.56
CA GLU A 202 15.14 -16.91 36.06
C GLU A 202 16.55 -17.50 36.03
N GLY A 203 17.54 -16.73 35.52
CA GLY A 203 18.92 -17.20 35.39
C GLY A 203 19.12 -18.30 34.36
N ARG A 204 18.17 -18.43 33.42
CA ARG A 204 18.26 -19.37 32.30
C ARG A 204 19.13 -18.81 31.16
N PRO A 205 19.79 -19.65 30.36
CA PRO A 205 20.49 -19.17 29.18
C PRO A 205 19.52 -18.44 28.22
N LYS A 206 19.97 -17.38 27.57
CA LYS A 206 19.17 -16.62 26.60
C LYS A 206 18.70 -17.55 25.48
N PRO A 207 17.41 -17.58 25.16
CA PRO A 207 16.92 -18.34 24.04
C PRO A 207 17.48 -17.76 22.73
N ALA A 208 17.89 -18.64 21.81
CA ALA A 208 18.29 -18.23 20.47
C ALA A 208 17.06 -18.19 19.59
N PHE A 209 16.74 -17.03 19.04
CA PHE A 209 15.65 -16.84 18.12
C PHE A 209 16.15 -16.80 16.67
N GLU A 210 15.32 -17.26 15.77
CA GLU A 210 15.53 -17.07 14.34
C GLU A 210 15.27 -15.59 13.99
N SER A 211 15.99 -15.06 12.99
CA SER A 211 15.80 -13.70 12.52
C SER A 211 14.32 -13.41 12.21
N LEU A 212 13.80 -12.30 12.74
CA LEU A 212 12.41 -11.86 12.50
C LEU A 212 12.11 -11.65 11.01
N LEU A 213 13.12 -11.34 10.22
CA LEU A 213 12.98 -11.11 8.79
C LEU A 213 13.22 -12.37 7.92
N ALA A 214 13.53 -13.51 8.54
CA ALA A 214 13.69 -14.78 7.81
C ALA A 214 12.40 -15.19 7.08
N ASP A 215 11.23 -14.90 7.66
CA ASP A 215 9.90 -15.10 7.06
C ASP A 215 9.59 -14.20 5.84
N ARG A 216 10.51 -13.32 5.45
CA ARG A 216 10.40 -12.48 4.24
C ARG A 216 10.28 -13.30 2.95
N ARG A 217 10.48 -14.61 3.01
CA ARG A 217 10.22 -15.56 1.92
C ARG A 217 8.77 -15.98 1.75
N ALA A 218 7.80 -15.35 2.43
CA ALA A 218 6.41 -15.52 2.08
C ALA A 218 6.17 -15.03 0.62
N PRO A 219 5.35 -15.69 -0.18
CA PRO A 219 5.48 -15.82 -1.61
C PRO A 219 5.15 -14.54 -2.38
N SER A 220 6.08 -13.62 -2.45
CA SER A 220 6.12 -12.74 -3.58
C SER A 220 6.84 -13.51 -4.70
N THR A 221 6.16 -13.78 -5.77
CA THR A 221 6.55 -14.56 -6.94
C THR A 221 7.72 -13.98 -7.75
N VAL A 222 8.50 -13.09 -7.17
CA VAL A 222 9.72 -12.56 -7.79
C VAL A 222 10.88 -12.84 -6.84
N PRO A 223 11.79 -13.78 -7.18
CA PRO A 223 13.05 -13.92 -6.45
C PRO A 223 13.83 -12.62 -6.67
N VAL A 224 13.96 -11.81 -5.60
CA VAL A 224 14.90 -10.69 -5.61
C VAL A 224 16.28 -11.32 -5.53
N PRO A 225 17.13 -11.21 -6.56
CA PRO A 225 18.49 -11.74 -6.52
C PRO A 225 19.25 -11.05 -5.38
N SER A 226 20.00 -11.81 -4.59
CA SER A 226 20.93 -11.29 -3.59
C SER A 226 21.93 -10.29 -4.19
N ASP A 227 22.15 -10.35 -5.48
CA ASP A 227 23.02 -9.48 -6.25
C ASP A 227 22.47 -8.04 -6.37
N ALA A 228 21.15 -7.85 -6.36
CA ALA A 228 20.53 -6.52 -6.42
C ALA A 228 20.70 -5.72 -5.10
N GLU A 229 20.80 -6.40 -3.96
CA GLU A 229 21.03 -5.72 -2.66
C GLU A 229 22.48 -5.23 -2.56
N THR A 230 23.45 -6.03 -3.01
CA THR A 230 24.85 -5.63 -3.09
C THR A 230 25.07 -4.48 -4.04
N ASP A 231 24.32 -4.43 -5.15
CA ASP A 231 24.42 -3.39 -6.18
C ASP A 231 23.90 -2.04 -5.67
N ILE A 232 22.78 -2.02 -4.94
CA ILE A 232 22.22 -0.79 -4.36
C ILE A 232 23.13 -0.24 -3.26
N TRP A 233 23.71 -1.11 -2.42
CA TRP A 233 24.64 -0.71 -1.38
C TRP A 233 25.94 -0.16 -1.93
N SER A 234 26.39 -0.65 -3.09
CA SER A 234 27.59 -0.14 -3.80
C SER A 234 27.39 1.25 -4.39
N GLN A 235 26.16 1.67 -4.68
CA GLN A 235 25.83 2.98 -5.23
C GLN A 235 25.89 4.12 -4.21
N ILE A 236 25.99 3.81 -2.91
CA ILE A 236 26.12 4.82 -1.86
C ILE A 236 27.54 5.35 -1.83
N LYS A 237 27.66 6.67 -1.63
CA LYS A 237 28.97 7.31 -1.43
C LYS A 237 29.74 6.63 -0.28
N PRO A 238 31.04 6.37 -0.44
CA PRO A 238 31.82 5.63 0.54
C PRO A 238 31.86 6.29 1.94
N GLU A 239 31.77 7.61 1.98
CA GLU A 239 31.69 8.38 3.24
C GLU A 239 30.39 8.11 4.01
N SER A 240 29.25 8.23 3.33
CA SER A 240 27.93 7.96 3.92
C SER A 240 27.80 6.50 4.34
N ARG A 241 28.40 5.57 3.59
CA ARG A 241 28.45 4.16 3.93
C ARG A 241 29.20 3.91 5.24
N ARG A 242 30.39 4.53 5.41
CA ARG A 242 31.19 4.41 6.63
C ARG A 242 30.46 4.99 7.85
N GLU A 243 29.80 6.14 7.72
CA GLU A 243 28.98 6.71 8.81
C GLU A 243 27.83 5.79 9.19
N TYR A 244 27.25 5.14 8.18
CA TYR A 244 26.16 4.21 8.36
C TYR A 244 26.62 2.93 9.09
N GLU A 245 27.72 2.34 8.64
CA GLU A 245 28.33 1.17 9.26
C GLU A 245 28.72 1.45 10.71
N LYS A 246 29.21 2.66 11.01
CA LYS A 246 29.51 3.10 12.36
C LYS A 246 28.26 3.16 13.24
N LYS A 247 27.17 3.78 12.74
CA LYS A 247 25.89 3.84 13.47
C LYS A 247 25.30 2.45 13.68
N LEU A 248 25.40 1.56 12.70
CA LEU A 248 24.96 0.18 12.84
C LEU A 248 25.74 -0.57 13.91
N ALA A 249 27.06 -0.38 13.99
CA ALA A 249 27.91 -1.04 14.98
C ALA A 249 27.61 -0.60 16.42
N GLU A 250 27.03 0.58 16.63
CA GLU A 250 26.59 1.09 17.96
C GLU A 250 25.30 0.44 18.45
N LEU A 251 24.53 -0.22 17.55
CA LEU A 251 23.25 -0.85 17.89
C LEU A 251 23.44 -2.31 18.36
N PRO A 252 22.52 -2.84 19.17
CA PRO A 252 22.48 -4.27 19.47
C PRO A 252 22.37 -5.12 18.21
N PRO A 253 22.98 -6.32 18.14
CA PRO A 253 23.03 -7.12 16.92
C PRO A 253 21.64 -7.44 16.34
N GLU A 254 20.63 -7.62 17.20
CA GLU A 254 19.26 -7.88 16.81
C GLU A 254 18.62 -6.66 16.07
N GLN A 255 18.98 -5.45 16.47
CA GLN A 255 18.50 -4.22 15.86
C GLN A 255 19.29 -3.84 14.60
N GLN A 256 20.53 -4.27 14.46
CA GLN A 256 21.37 -3.99 13.29
C GLN A 256 20.73 -4.51 12.00
N GLU A 257 20.14 -5.70 12.05
CA GLU A 257 19.49 -6.32 10.89
C GLU A 257 18.30 -5.48 10.40
N PHE A 258 17.43 -5.04 11.32
CA PHE A 258 16.27 -4.23 10.95
C PHE A 258 16.66 -2.86 10.40
N GLU A 259 17.62 -2.23 11.05
CA GLU A 259 18.13 -0.92 10.61
C GLU A 259 18.72 -1.03 9.21
N ARG A 260 19.55 -2.04 8.97
CA ARG A 260 20.12 -2.31 7.66
C ARG A 260 19.05 -2.51 6.59
N MET A 261 18.02 -3.31 6.90
CA MET A 261 16.94 -3.59 5.97
C MET A 261 16.03 -2.38 5.73
N ALA A 262 15.77 -1.57 6.77
CA ALA A 262 15.01 -0.33 6.62
C ALA A 262 15.70 0.65 5.69
N VAL A 263 17.02 0.78 5.81
CA VAL A 263 17.83 1.63 4.95
C VAL A 263 17.90 1.12 3.53
N LEU A 264 18.09 -0.18 3.34
CA LEU A 264 18.03 -0.77 2.00
C LEU A 264 16.66 -0.53 1.35
N GLY A 265 15.58 -0.64 2.11
CA GLY A 265 14.23 -0.31 1.64
C GLY A 265 14.08 1.16 1.22
N GLU A 266 14.61 2.08 2.01
CA GLU A 266 14.60 3.51 1.69
C GLU A 266 15.46 3.84 0.46
N LEU A 267 16.66 3.26 0.36
CA LEU A 267 17.52 3.42 -0.80
C LEU A 267 16.87 2.87 -2.07
N LYS A 268 16.26 1.69 -1.98
CA LYS A 268 15.52 1.11 -3.11
C LYS A 268 14.37 2.01 -3.57
N ALA A 269 13.66 2.62 -2.64
CA ALA A 269 12.61 3.58 -2.97
C ALA A 269 13.18 4.84 -3.63
N ASN A 270 14.27 5.39 -3.10
CA ASN A 270 14.92 6.58 -3.65
C ASN A 270 15.50 6.33 -5.05
N THR A 271 16.13 5.18 -5.28
CA THR A 271 16.60 4.81 -6.61
C THR A 271 15.45 4.53 -7.57
N GLY A 272 14.35 3.97 -7.08
CA GLY A 272 13.13 3.74 -7.86
C GLY A 272 12.48 5.03 -8.34
N ILE A 273 12.36 6.05 -7.46
CA ILE A 273 11.83 7.35 -7.86
C ILE A 273 12.77 8.06 -8.84
N ALA A 274 14.09 8.01 -8.62
CA ALA A 274 15.05 8.60 -9.53
C ALA A 274 14.95 8.01 -10.95
N LYS A 275 14.82 6.69 -11.07
CA LYS A 275 14.58 6.01 -12.36
C LYS A 275 13.26 6.41 -13.01
N LYS A 276 12.18 6.59 -12.24
CA LYS A 276 10.90 7.04 -12.78
C LYS A 276 10.95 8.48 -13.27
N VAL A 277 11.65 9.35 -12.54
CA VAL A 277 11.90 10.73 -12.96
C VAL A 277 12.72 10.75 -14.27
N GLU A 278 13.78 9.96 -14.35
CA GLU A 278 14.58 9.83 -15.57
C GLU A 278 13.73 9.31 -16.74
N ALA A 279 12.92 8.30 -16.53
CA ALA A 279 12.02 7.74 -17.55
C ALA A 279 11.05 8.80 -18.08
N THR A 280 10.45 9.63 -17.22
CA THR A 280 9.56 10.73 -17.66
C THR A 280 10.28 11.74 -18.52
N PHE A 281 11.52 12.10 -18.20
CA PHE A 281 12.33 12.98 -19.06
C PHE A 281 12.66 12.35 -20.41
N VAL A 282 12.99 11.06 -20.45
CA VAL A 282 13.26 10.33 -21.69
C VAL A 282 12.01 10.22 -22.56
N GLU A 283 10.87 9.87 -21.97
CA GLU A 283 9.59 9.80 -22.69
C GLU A 283 9.20 11.16 -23.31
N GLU A 284 9.33 12.23 -22.57
CA GLU A 284 9.03 13.57 -23.08
C GLU A 284 10.04 14.00 -24.16
N ARG A 285 11.29 13.61 -24.05
CA ARG A 285 12.29 13.83 -25.09
C ARG A 285 11.90 13.12 -26.38
N ILE A 286 11.49 11.85 -26.29
CA ILE A 286 11.04 11.05 -27.43
C ILE A 286 9.74 11.67 -28.02
N ALA A 287 8.81 12.10 -27.18
CA ALA A 287 7.58 12.73 -27.62
C ALA A 287 7.84 14.05 -28.38
N ARG A 288 8.80 14.87 -27.90
CA ARG A 288 9.25 16.09 -28.60
C ARG A 288 9.87 15.78 -29.95
N MET A 289 10.74 14.77 -30.04
CA MET A 289 11.32 14.34 -31.32
C MET A 289 10.24 13.90 -32.32
N LYS A 290 9.27 13.11 -31.88
CA LYS A 290 8.13 12.68 -32.72
C LYS A 290 7.29 13.86 -33.21
N ARG A 291 6.97 14.83 -32.32
CA ARG A 291 6.25 16.04 -32.73
C ARG A 291 7.01 16.85 -33.78
N ARG A 292 8.34 16.90 -33.66
CA ARG A 292 9.20 17.57 -34.62
C ARG A 292 9.19 16.87 -35.98
N GLU A 293 9.34 15.54 -36.01
CA GLU A 293 9.28 14.74 -37.23
C GLU A 293 7.93 14.86 -37.94
N SER A 294 6.84 14.93 -37.18
CA SER A 294 5.48 15.11 -37.71
C SER A 294 5.15 16.56 -38.09
N GLY A 295 6.07 17.51 -37.94
CA GLY A 295 5.84 18.94 -38.24
C GLY A 295 4.93 19.65 -37.24
N GLN A 296 4.63 19.04 -36.10
CA GLN A 296 3.76 19.59 -35.03
C GLN A 296 4.57 20.14 -33.86
N ALA A 297 5.84 20.49 -34.09
CA ALA A 297 6.71 21.05 -33.07
C ALA A 297 6.18 22.37 -32.52
N THR A 298 6.11 22.51 -31.21
CA THR A 298 5.77 23.76 -30.56
C THR A 298 6.97 24.71 -30.50
N LEU A 299 6.73 26.02 -30.32
CA LEU A 299 7.83 26.99 -30.10
C LEU A 299 8.69 26.58 -28.90
N GLY A 300 8.11 26.04 -27.85
CA GLY A 300 8.83 25.50 -26.68
C GLY A 300 9.76 24.34 -27.02
N ASP A 301 9.31 23.41 -27.89
CA ASP A 301 10.13 22.29 -28.35
C ASP A 301 11.34 22.79 -29.15
N THR A 302 11.17 23.84 -29.94
CA THR A 302 12.24 24.47 -30.75
C THR A 302 13.28 25.16 -29.87
N ILE A 303 12.85 25.91 -28.86
CA ILE A 303 13.73 26.55 -27.89
C ILE A 303 14.55 25.55 -27.11
N LYS A 304 13.88 24.51 -26.54
CA LYS A 304 14.55 23.44 -25.78
C LYS A 304 15.60 22.70 -26.64
N TYR A 305 15.32 22.51 -27.93
CA TYR A 305 16.27 21.93 -28.87
C TYR A 305 17.53 22.80 -29.08
N TRP A 306 17.33 24.11 -29.23
CA TRP A 306 18.42 25.06 -29.39
C TRP A 306 19.34 25.14 -28.16
N TRP A 307 18.78 24.89 -26.98
CA TRP A 307 19.52 24.90 -25.71
C TRP A 307 20.14 23.53 -25.36
N GLY A 308 20.09 22.56 -26.28
CA GLY A 308 20.69 21.24 -26.08
C GLY A 308 19.89 20.29 -25.16
N TRP A 309 18.63 20.61 -24.90
CA TRP A 309 17.70 19.78 -24.10
C TRP A 309 16.78 18.95 -25.00
N GLY A 310 17.15 18.80 -26.23
CA GLY A 310 16.43 18.03 -27.25
C GLY A 310 16.77 16.53 -27.27
#